data_5f0bc92d24748517e90b61a6c3d20b5e
#
_entry.id   5f0bc92d24748517e90b61a6c3d20b5e
#
_cell.length_a   1.000
_cell.length_b   1.000
_cell.length_c   1.000
_cell.angle_alpha   90.00
_cell.angle_beta   90.00
_cell.angle_gamma   90.00
#
_symmetry.space_group_name_H-M   'P 1'
#
loop_
_entity.id
_entity.type
_entity.pdbx_description
1 polymer ?
#
loop_
_entity_poly.entity_id
_entity_poly.type
_entity_poly.pdbx_seq_one_letter_code
_entity_poly.pdbx_strand_id
1 'polypeptide(L)'
;MTDDGHIIGNHTYAHKHFTKESSSDMLKDISKLEEKYYDLMGSEISHFVRPPAGEFNKEALNTLKNNDYKTIFWSLTYVDWYKDKYNGNDYAYNEVMKRIHNGAIILMHTVSKDNMMDLDKIIKKLKSDGYSFKSLYEL
;
A
#
# COMPACT_ATOMS: atom_id res chain seq x y z
N MET A 1 3.13 13.87 -6.51
CA MET A 1 3.53 12.52 -6.05
C MET A 1 4.47 11.85 -7.06
N THR A 2 4.05 11.62 -8.30
CA THR A 2 4.96 11.05 -9.33
C THR A 2 6.19 11.92 -9.56
N ASP A 3 6.03 13.23 -9.65
CA ASP A 3 7.12 14.19 -9.84
C ASP A 3 8.10 14.23 -8.64
N ASP A 4 7.66 13.76 -7.48
CA ASP A 4 8.47 13.64 -6.26
C ASP A 4 9.13 12.25 -6.13
N GLY A 5 9.01 11.40 -7.16
CA GLY A 5 9.61 10.06 -7.19
C GLY A 5 8.85 8.98 -6.43
N HIS A 6 7.59 9.21 -6.05
CA HIS A 6 6.78 8.17 -5.42
C HIS A 6 6.35 7.11 -6.43
N ILE A 7 6.41 5.85 -6.04
CA ILE A 7 5.90 4.72 -6.81
C ILE A 7 4.38 4.67 -6.64
N ILE A 8 3.66 4.65 -7.74
CA ILE A 8 2.22 4.42 -7.73
C ILE A 8 1.98 2.95 -8.06
N GLY A 9 1.42 2.21 -7.10
CA GLY A 9 1.05 0.80 -7.24
C GLY A 9 -0.45 0.62 -7.47
N ASN A 10 -0.83 -0.57 -7.93
CA ASN A 10 -2.21 -0.91 -8.21
C ASN A 10 -2.91 -1.49 -6.96
N HIS A 11 -4.09 -0.97 -6.62
CA HIS A 11 -4.94 -1.49 -5.55
C HIS A 11 -6.34 -1.84 -6.04
N THR A 12 -6.45 -2.16 -7.33
CA THR A 12 -7.66 -2.41 -8.11
C THR A 12 -8.56 -1.18 -8.28
N TYR A 13 -9.47 -1.25 -9.25
CA TYR A 13 -10.40 -0.15 -9.52
C TYR A 13 -11.58 -0.15 -8.56
N ALA A 14 -12.16 -1.32 -8.28
CA ALA A 14 -13.40 -1.48 -7.50
C ALA A 14 -13.17 -2.01 -6.07
N HIS A 15 -11.93 -2.24 -5.68
CA HIS A 15 -11.57 -2.76 -4.35
C HIS A 15 -12.30 -4.07 -3.98
N LYS A 16 -12.49 -4.96 -4.95
CA LYS A 16 -13.11 -6.26 -4.73
C LYS A 16 -12.11 -7.26 -4.13
N HIS A 17 -12.61 -8.13 -3.27
CA HIS A 17 -11.78 -9.13 -2.57
C HIS A 17 -11.34 -10.24 -3.53
N PHE A 18 -10.06 -10.45 -3.70
CA PHE A 18 -9.49 -11.44 -4.63
C PHE A 18 -9.92 -12.88 -4.35
N THR A 19 -10.26 -13.18 -3.10
CA THR A 19 -10.75 -14.51 -2.71
C THR A 19 -12.16 -14.82 -3.19
N LYS A 20 -12.89 -13.80 -3.69
CA LYS A 20 -14.29 -13.89 -4.13
C LYS A 20 -14.48 -13.67 -5.63
N GLU A 21 -13.40 -13.33 -6.34
CA GLU A 21 -13.43 -13.05 -7.77
C GLU A 21 -12.78 -14.21 -8.55
N SER A 22 -13.19 -14.38 -9.80
CA SER A 22 -12.45 -15.23 -10.74
C SER A 22 -11.12 -14.56 -11.11
N SER A 23 -10.12 -15.36 -11.51
CA SER A 23 -8.84 -14.82 -12.00
C SER A 23 -9.03 -13.81 -13.14
N SER A 24 -9.99 -14.05 -14.04
CA SER A 24 -10.32 -13.14 -15.15
C SER A 24 -10.89 -11.81 -14.64
N ASP A 25 -11.82 -11.84 -13.70
CA ASP A 25 -12.45 -10.62 -13.20
C ASP A 25 -11.49 -9.80 -12.31
N MET A 26 -10.64 -10.46 -11.55
CA MET A 26 -9.55 -9.85 -10.81
C MET A 26 -8.61 -9.08 -11.77
N LEU A 27 -8.16 -9.71 -12.85
CA LEU A 27 -7.29 -9.06 -13.84
C LEU A 27 -7.98 -7.90 -14.55
N LYS A 28 -9.27 -8.02 -14.90
CA LYS A 28 -10.04 -6.90 -15.48
C LYS A 28 -10.13 -5.71 -14.53
N ASP A 29 -10.28 -5.94 -13.23
CA ASP A 29 -10.36 -4.86 -12.25
C ASP A 29 -8.99 -4.16 -12.06
N ILE A 30 -7.90 -4.92 -12.13
CA ILE A 30 -6.53 -4.41 -12.15
C ILE A 30 -6.29 -3.56 -13.40
N SER A 31 -6.53 -4.13 -14.61
CA SER A 31 -6.31 -3.44 -15.88
C SER A 31 -7.15 -2.19 -16.03
N LYS A 32 -8.38 -2.18 -15.49
CA LYS A 32 -9.23 -0.98 -15.50
C LYS A 32 -8.60 0.19 -14.74
N LEU A 33 -7.89 -0.06 -13.65
CA LEU A 33 -7.15 1.00 -12.95
C LEU A 33 -5.94 1.45 -13.76
N GLU A 34 -5.23 0.52 -14.40
CA GLU A 34 -4.07 0.82 -15.25
C GLU A 34 -4.46 1.72 -16.43
N GLU A 35 -5.55 1.38 -17.13
CA GLU A 35 -6.12 2.20 -18.20
C GLU A 35 -6.44 3.61 -17.70
N LYS A 36 -7.13 3.74 -16.55
CA LYS A 36 -7.46 5.04 -15.98
C LYS A 36 -6.24 5.85 -15.54
N TYR A 37 -5.23 5.18 -15.02
CA TYR A 37 -3.97 5.83 -14.68
C TYR A 37 -3.26 6.34 -15.93
N TYR A 38 -3.18 5.51 -16.99
CA TYR A 38 -2.58 5.89 -18.25
C TYR A 38 -3.31 7.07 -18.92
N ASP A 39 -4.64 7.05 -18.92
CA ASP A 39 -5.47 8.15 -19.45
C ASP A 39 -5.16 9.49 -18.77
N LEU A 40 -4.86 9.46 -17.45
CA LEU A 40 -4.62 10.66 -16.67
C LEU A 40 -3.16 11.13 -16.69
N MET A 41 -2.22 10.20 -16.71
CA MET A 41 -0.80 10.49 -16.49
C MET A 41 0.06 10.37 -17.74
N GLY A 42 -0.45 9.71 -18.81
CA GLY A 42 0.31 9.44 -20.01
C GLY A 42 1.49 8.47 -19.83
N SER A 43 1.50 7.72 -18.73
CA SER A 43 2.54 6.75 -18.39
C SER A 43 1.94 5.52 -17.70
N GLU A 44 2.68 4.40 -17.74
CA GLU A 44 2.25 3.18 -17.07
C GLU A 44 2.38 3.27 -15.55
N ILE A 45 1.44 2.62 -14.83
CA ILE A 45 1.54 2.39 -13.39
C ILE A 45 2.55 1.28 -13.11
N SER A 46 3.14 1.24 -11.92
CA SER A 46 4.05 0.15 -11.58
C SER A 46 3.32 -1.19 -11.45
N HIS A 47 4.03 -2.29 -11.72
CA HIS A 47 3.50 -3.65 -11.58
C HIS A 47 3.44 -4.14 -10.11
N PHE A 48 3.42 -3.24 -9.14
CA PHE A 48 3.15 -3.59 -7.75
C PHE A 48 1.65 -3.60 -7.49
N VAL A 49 1.14 -4.74 -7.01
CA VAL A 49 -0.28 -4.92 -6.65
C VAL A 49 -0.41 -5.21 -5.17
N ARG A 50 -1.24 -4.44 -4.49
CA ARG A 50 -1.65 -4.72 -3.11
C ARG A 50 -3.07 -5.27 -3.11
N PRO A 51 -3.29 -6.53 -2.69
CA PRO A 51 -4.63 -7.12 -2.64
C PRO A 51 -5.58 -6.32 -1.74
N PRO A 52 -6.83 -6.04 -2.19
CA PRO A 52 -7.85 -5.44 -1.35
C PRO A 52 -8.05 -6.19 -0.04
N ALA A 53 -8.17 -5.46 1.07
CA ALA A 53 -8.26 -6.00 2.43
C ALA A 53 -7.11 -6.95 2.85
N GLY A 54 -6.05 -7.08 2.04
CA GLY A 54 -4.98 -8.05 2.26
C GLY A 54 -5.40 -9.50 2.08
N GLU A 55 -6.58 -9.75 1.50
CA GLU A 55 -7.06 -11.09 1.25
C GLU A 55 -6.42 -11.70 0.01
N PHE A 56 -6.01 -12.95 0.14
CA PHE A 56 -5.41 -13.73 -0.96
C PHE A 56 -5.70 -15.22 -0.82
N ASN A 57 -5.57 -15.92 -1.91
CA ASN A 57 -5.47 -17.38 -1.98
C ASN A 57 -4.38 -17.76 -2.98
N LYS A 58 -4.07 -19.06 -3.07
CA LYS A 58 -3.02 -19.55 -3.96
C LYS A 58 -3.30 -19.22 -5.43
N GLU A 59 -4.57 -19.27 -5.85
CA GLU A 59 -4.98 -18.98 -7.22
C GLU A 59 -4.71 -17.51 -7.56
N ALA A 60 -5.15 -16.58 -6.71
CA ALA A 60 -4.93 -15.14 -6.89
C ALA A 60 -3.44 -14.80 -6.96
N LEU A 61 -2.61 -15.35 -6.06
CA LEU A 61 -1.17 -15.12 -6.09
C LEU A 61 -0.50 -15.66 -7.35
N ASN A 62 -0.89 -16.86 -7.79
CA ASN A 62 -0.38 -17.43 -9.03
C ASN A 62 -0.82 -16.61 -10.24
N THR A 63 -2.06 -16.14 -10.27
CA THR A 63 -2.57 -15.30 -11.35
C THR A 63 -1.77 -13.99 -11.44
N LEU A 64 -1.53 -13.32 -10.33
CA LEU A 64 -0.71 -12.11 -10.30
C LEU A 64 0.71 -12.39 -10.80
N LYS A 65 1.35 -13.43 -10.27
CA LYS A 65 2.70 -13.82 -10.67
C LYS A 65 2.82 -14.15 -12.16
N ASN A 66 1.86 -14.89 -12.71
CA ASN A 66 1.86 -15.30 -14.12
C ASN A 66 1.58 -14.14 -15.09
N ASN A 67 1.14 -12.99 -14.58
CA ASN A 67 0.94 -11.75 -15.32
C ASN A 67 1.95 -10.65 -14.91
N ASP A 68 3.12 -11.06 -14.40
CA ASP A 68 4.26 -10.20 -14.05
C ASP A 68 3.98 -9.14 -12.97
N TYR A 69 2.94 -9.33 -12.15
CA TYR A 69 2.69 -8.49 -10.99
C TYR A 69 3.48 -8.95 -9.77
N LYS A 70 4.07 -8.01 -9.06
CA LYS A 70 4.65 -8.21 -7.73
C LYS A 70 3.61 -7.91 -6.66
N THR A 71 3.19 -8.94 -5.92
CA THR A 71 2.22 -8.77 -4.83
C THR A 71 2.90 -8.18 -3.61
N ILE A 72 2.38 -7.06 -3.11
CA ILE A 72 2.90 -6.37 -1.92
C ILE A 72 1.96 -6.56 -0.75
N PHE A 73 2.50 -7.07 0.34
CA PHE A 73 1.88 -7.11 1.66
C PHE A 73 2.65 -6.20 2.63
N TRP A 74 2.25 -6.19 3.87
CA TRP A 74 2.84 -5.41 4.93
C TRP A 74 3.13 -6.26 6.16
N SER A 75 4.09 -5.84 6.95
CA SER A 75 4.42 -6.48 8.23
C SER A 75 3.94 -5.65 9.44
N LEU A 76 3.52 -4.41 9.19
CA LEU A 76 3.04 -3.49 10.19
C LEU A 76 1.85 -2.69 9.66
N THR A 77 0.75 -2.72 10.39
CA THR A 77 -0.44 -1.86 10.19
C THR A 77 -1.20 -1.69 11.50
N TYR A 78 -2.14 -0.78 11.55
CA TYR A 78 -3.03 -0.51 12.67
C TYR A 78 -4.36 0.03 12.14
N VAL A 79 -5.35 0.23 13.02
CA VAL A 79 -6.68 0.69 12.61
C VAL A 79 -6.64 2.18 12.27
N ASP A 80 -6.52 2.51 10.98
CA ASP A 80 -6.37 3.86 10.46
C ASP A 80 -7.24 4.17 9.21
N TRP A 81 -8.18 3.28 8.87
CA TRP A 81 -9.03 3.39 7.66
C TRP A 81 -10.38 4.08 7.89
N TYR A 82 -10.74 4.42 9.12
CA TYR A 82 -11.96 5.16 9.43
C TYR A 82 -11.75 6.65 9.24
N LYS A 83 -12.40 7.23 8.21
CA LYS A 83 -12.24 8.63 7.79
C LYS A 83 -12.51 9.65 8.92
N ASP A 84 -13.52 9.41 9.72
CA ASP A 84 -13.99 10.38 10.74
C ASP A 84 -13.50 10.03 12.15
N LYS A 85 -12.59 9.04 12.28
CA LYS A 85 -12.02 8.64 13.55
C LYS A 85 -10.68 9.33 13.78
N TYR A 86 -10.59 10.00 14.92
CA TYR A 86 -9.34 10.55 15.45
C TYR A 86 -9.09 9.96 16.84
N ASN A 87 -7.97 9.26 16.99
CA ASN A 87 -7.65 8.55 18.24
C ASN A 87 -6.82 9.43 19.20
N GLY A 88 -6.34 10.58 18.73
CA GLY A 88 -5.59 11.54 19.54
C GLY A 88 -4.12 11.65 19.14
N ASN A 89 -3.45 12.60 19.78
CA ASN A 89 -2.05 12.88 19.50
C ASN A 89 -1.17 11.65 19.71
N ASP A 90 -0.20 11.49 18.82
CA ASP A 90 0.78 10.42 18.85
C ASP A 90 0.20 8.99 18.67
N TYR A 91 -1.05 8.83 18.27
CA TYR A 91 -1.62 7.49 18.07
C TYR A 91 -0.87 6.72 17.00
N ALA A 92 -0.75 7.27 15.79
CA ALA A 92 -0.04 6.61 14.68
C ALA A 92 1.45 6.43 15.01
N TYR A 93 2.08 7.43 15.62
CA TYR A 93 3.46 7.34 16.08
C TYR A 93 3.67 6.16 17.04
N ASN A 94 2.85 6.06 18.08
CA ASN A 94 2.97 4.99 19.08
C ASN A 94 2.73 3.61 18.47
N GLU A 95 1.73 3.49 17.57
CA GLU A 95 1.43 2.22 16.90
C GLU A 95 2.57 1.75 15.97
N VAL A 96 3.25 2.69 15.31
CA VAL A 96 4.44 2.37 14.51
C VAL A 96 5.63 2.02 15.40
N MET A 97 5.99 2.89 16.34
CA MET A 97 7.17 2.70 17.19
C MET A 97 7.13 1.42 18.02
N LYS A 98 5.94 1.00 18.44
CA LYS A 98 5.74 -0.24 19.20
C LYS A 98 6.10 -1.52 18.41
N ARG A 99 6.03 -1.47 17.07
CA ARG A 99 6.11 -2.67 16.22
C ARG A 99 7.15 -2.57 15.10
N ILE A 100 7.83 -1.44 14.97
CA ILE A 100 8.83 -1.25 13.92
C ILE A 100 9.97 -2.27 14.02
N HIS A 101 10.45 -2.74 12.91
CA HIS A 101 11.57 -3.68 12.80
C HIS A 101 12.29 -3.48 11.46
N ASN A 102 13.50 -4.05 11.35
CA ASN A 102 14.26 -4.04 10.09
C ASN A 102 13.49 -4.76 8.97
N GLY A 103 13.44 -4.14 7.80
CA GLY A 103 12.70 -4.65 6.64
C GLY A 103 11.17 -4.48 6.74
N ALA A 104 10.67 -3.64 7.65
CA ALA A 104 9.24 -3.39 7.77
C ALA A 104 8.66 -2.72 6.51
N ILE A 105 7.55 -3.25 6.02
CA ILE A 105 6.64 -2.57 5.10
C ILE A 105 5.46 -2.09 5.92
N ILE A 106 5.26 -0.79 5.99
CA ILE A 106 4.23 -0.17 6.82
C ILE A 106 3.05 0.22 5.93
N LEU A 107 1.85 -0.33 6.23
CA LEU A 107 0.62 0.11 5.60
C LEU A 107 0.00 1.23 6.41
N MET A 108 -0.24 2.37 5.74
CA MET A 108 -0.90 3.55 6.30
C MET A 108 -1.93 4.08 5.29
N HIS A 109 -3.11 4.49 5.77
CA HIS A 109 -4.16 5.05 4.91
C HIS A 109 -4.16 6.59 4.94
N THR A 110 -4.27 7.19 3.76
CA THR A 110 -4.25 8.66 3.59
C THR A 110 -5.48 9.36 4.16
N VAL A 111 -6.57 8.63 4.40
CA VAL A 111 -7.80 9.16 5.00
C VAL A 111 -7.68 9.39 6.52
N SER A 112 -6.63 8.84 7.14
CA SER A 112 -6.42 8.95 8.59
C SER A 112 -5.86 10.31 8.99
N LYS A 113 -6.57 11.01 9.87
CA LYS A 113 -6.08 12.24 10.49
C LYS A 113 -4.87 11.97 11.41
N ASP A 114 -4.87 10.83 12.11
CA ASP A 114 -3.74 10.42 12.96
C ASP A 114 -2.45 10.29 12.13
N ASN A 115 -2.53 9.63 10.95
CA ASN A 115 -1.38 9.50 10.05
C ASN A 115 -0.89 10.85 9.55
N MET A 116 -1.79 11.74 9.15
CA MET A 116 -1.43 13.07 8.70
C MET A 116 -0.68 13.86 9.78
N MET A 117 -1.09 13.75 11.04
CA MET A 117 -0.48 14.48 12.15
C MET A 117 0.90 13.91 12.55
N ASP A 118 1.08 12.60 12.44
CA ASP A 118 2.23 11.92 13.02
C ASP A 118 3.30 11.52 11.99
N LEU A 119 3.01 11.54 10.68
CA LEU A 119 3.90 10.99 9.64
C LEU A 119 5.30 11.62 9.67
N ASP A 120 5.39 12.95 9.76
CA ASP A 120 6.69 13.64 9.82
C ASP A 120 7.49 13.21 11.05
N LYS A 121 6.83 13.12 12.20
CA LYS A 121 7.44 12.68 13.47
C LYS A 121 7.93 11.23 13.37
N ILE A 122 7.14 10.34 12.75
CA ILE A 122 7.52 8.94 12.51
C ILE A 122 8.79 8.89 11.65
N ILE A 123 8.79 9.58 10.51
CA ILE A 123 9.94 9.58 9.59
C ILE A 123 11.21 10.10 10.27
N LYS A 124 11.12 11.23 10.97
CA LYS A 124 12.26 11.81 11.69
C LYS A 124 12.80 10.87 12.76
N LYS A 125 11.91 10.25 13.54
CA LYS A 125 12.33 9.31 14.59
C LYS A 125 13.02 8.08 14.00
N LEU A 126 12.44 7.46 12.97
CA LEU A 126 13.04 6.30 12.33
C LEU A 126 14.43 6.63 11.75
N LYS A 127 14.59 7.78 11.09
CA LYS A 127 15.91 8.23 10.60
C LYS A 127 16.90 8.43 11.75
N SER A 128 16.47 9.01 12.86
CA SER A 128 17.35 9.22 14.04
C SER A 128 17.73 7.90 14.72
N ASP A 129 16.90 6.87 14.61
CA ASP A 129 17.17 5.52 15.14
C ASP A 129 18.03 4.66 14.19
N GLY A 130 18.48 5.24 13.06
CA GLY A 130 19.36 4.57 12.11
C GLY A 130 18.65 3.79 11.02
N TYR A 131 17.31 3.85 10.92
CA TYR A 131 16.60 3.25 9.80
C TYR A 131 16.82 4.03 8.50
N SER A 132 17.03 3.31 7.40
CA SER A 132 17.00 3.84 6.04
C SER A 132 15.70 3.44 5.36
N PHE A 133 15.10 4.38 4.62
CA PHE A 133 13.92 4.10 3.79
C PHE A 133 14.39 3.63 2.42
N LYS A 134 13.82 2.53 1.98
CA LYS A 134 14.15 1.89 0.71
C LYS A 134 12.94 1.86 -0.21
N SER A 135 13.20 1.83 -1.50
CA SER A 135 12.17 1.65 -2.52
C SER A 135 11.70 0.20 -2.59
N LEU A 136 10.44 -0.03 -2.97
CA LEU A 136 9.92 -1.38 -3.26
C LEU A 136 10.67 -2.06 -4.43
N TYR A 137 11.38 -1.32 -5.27
CA TYR A 137 12.23 -1.89 -6.32
C TYR A 137 13.51 -2.55 -5.78
N GLU A 138 13.82 -2.32 -4.50
CA GLU A 138 15.00 -2.89 -3.83
C GLU A 138 14.68 -4.18 -3.03
N LEU A 139 13.42 -4.69 -3.14
CA LEU A 139 12.96 -5.94 -2.52
C LEU A 139 13.41 -7.18 -3.30
#